data_5e0b0e5cc6e4baa12edcdad8d117ef98
#
_entry.id   5e0b0e5cc6e4baa12edcdad8d117ef98
#
_cell.length_a   1.000
_cell.length_b   1.000
_cell.length_c   1.000
_cell.angle_alpha   90.00
_cell.angle_beta   90.00
_cell.angle_gamma   90.00
#
_symmetry.space_group_name_H-M   'P 1'
#
loop_
_entity.id
_entity.type
_entity.pdbx_description
1 polymer ?
#
loop_
_entity_poly.entity_id
_entity_poly.type
_entity_poly.pdbx_seq_one_letter_code
_entity_poly.pdbx_strand_id
1 'polypeptide(L)'
;MSAIDAVQSRRSWSKVTDVAPSHDELAELVTAAGRVADHSSLRPWRLIELRDGDREVLGRAIAKANGEKGMSSKPLRAPLLVAVVVSYRPSEKVPRWEQAATAAGVAHTLSLLLDEAGWGVIWRTGHYTRDEVVSQAHGLRDNEKLLGWLYVGGKPAGKDKHHHKKLDPDRFLSRMPQAR
;
A
#
# COMPACT_ATOMS: atom_id res chain seq x y z
N MET A 1 2.04 -8.10 -21.66
CA MET A 1 0.99 -8.62 -20.72
C MET A 1 -0.17 -7.64 -20.79
N SER A 2 -1.42 -8.11 -20.89
CA SER A 2 -2.58 -7.20 -20.83
C SER A 2 -2.87 -6.78 -19.38
N ALA A 3 -3.63 -5.69 -19.18
CA ALA A 3 -4.03 -5.27 -17.84
C ALA A 3 -4.84 -6.37 -17.11
N ILE A 4 -5.65 -7.13 -17.85
CA ILE A 4 -6.42 -8.26 -17.30
C ILE A 4 -5.46 -9.34 -16.80
N ASP A 5 -4.45 -9.72 -17.58
CA ASP A 5 -3.47 -10.74 -17.19
C ASP A 5 -2.71 -10.31 -15.94
N ALA A 6 -2.29 -9.04 -15.86
CA ALA A 6 -1.57 -8.51 -14.71
C ALA A 6 -2.44 -8.54 -13.44
N VAL A 7 -3.71 -8.15 -13.54
CA VAL A 7 -4.65 -8.20 -12.41
C VAL A 7 -4.96 -9.64 -11.98
N GLN A 8 -5.12 -10.56 -12.94
CA GLN A 8 -5.41 -11.96 -12.65
C GLN A 8 -4.22 -12.71 -12.07
N SER A 9 -2.99 -12.37 -12.47
CA SER A 9 -1.77 -13.04 -11.98
C SER A 9 -1.30 -12.52 -10.63
N ARG A 10 -1.60 -11.24 -10.30
CA ARG A 10 -1.12 -10.63 -9.06
C ARG A 10 -1.63 -11.33 -7.81
N ARG A 11 -0.77 -11.45 -6.82
CA ARG A 11 -1.14 -11.97 -5.48
C ARG A 11 -0.43 -11.21 -4.36
N SER A 12 -0.91 -11.42 -3.13
CA SER A 12 -0.21 -10.94 -1.94
C SER A 12 0.91 -11.91 -1.53
N TRP A 13 2.14 -11.42 -1.48
CA TRP A 13 3.31 -12.18 -1.09
C TRP A 13 3.62 -11.99 0.40
N SER A 14 3.22 -12.95 1.23
CA SER A 14 3.44 -12.89 2.69
C SER A 14 4.91 -13.09 3.10
N LYS A 15 5.71 -13.69 2.22
CA LYS A 15 7.16 -13.89 2.37
C LYS A 15 7.83 -13.41 1.09
N VAL A 16 8.88 -12.64 1.24
CA VAL A 16 9.73 -12.12 0.17
C VAL A 16 11.19 -12.37 0.52
N THR A 17 12.09 -12.26 -0.46
CA THR A 17 13.53 -12.28 -0.22
C THR A 17 14.04 -10.92 0.24
N ASP A 18 15.32 -10.80 0.53
CA ASP A 18 16.00 -9.61 1.06
C ASP A 18 16.45 -8.60 -0.01
N VAL A 19 16.15 -8.85 -1.29
CA VAL A 19 16.34 -7.88 -2.37
C VAL A 19 15.10 -7.03 -2.59
N ALA A 20 15.28 -5.78 -2.98
CA ALA A 20 14.20 -4.83 -3.25
C ALA A 20 14.54 -3.95 -4.45
N PRO A 21 13.53 -3.33 -5.11
CA PRO A 21 13.79 -2.34 -6.15
C PRO A 21 14.64 -1.20 -5.62
N SER A 22 15.49 -0.62 -6.47
CA SER A 22 16.20 0.62 -6.18
C SER A 22 15.22 1.78 -5.99
N HIS A 23 15.72 2.91 -5.48
CA HIS A 23 14.91 4.14 -5.40
C HIS A 23 14.41 4.58 -6.78
N ASP A 24 15.27 4.53 -7.79
CA ASP A 24 14.94 4.98 -9.15
C ASP A 24 13.88 4.08 -9.80
N GLU A 25 14.02 2.75 -9.69
CA GLU A 25 12.99 1.81 -10.14
C GLU A 25 11.65 2.04 -9.43
N LEU A 26 11.68 2.28 -8.12
CA LEU A 26 10.46 2.58 -7.37
C LEU A 26 9.85 3.91 -7.82
N ALA A 27 10.65 4.95 -8.07
CA ALA A 27 10.19 6.27 -8.51
C ALA A 27 9.50 6.21 -9.89
N GLU A 28 10.01 5.40 -10.83
CA GLU A 28 9.36 5.16 -12.12
C GLU A 28 7.98 4.53 -11.94
N LEU A 29 7.87 3.49 -11.10
CA LEU A 29 6.60 2.82 -10.82
C LEU A 29 5.61 3.75 -10.09
N VAL A 30 6.09 4.58 -9.17
CA VAL A 30 5.27 5.61 -8.48
C VAL A 30 4.75 6.65 -9.47
N THR A 31 5.57 7.07 -10.43
CA THR A 31 5.15 8.01 -11.49
C THR A 31 3.98 7.44 -12.29
N ALA A 32 4.04 6.17 -12.66
CA ALA A 32 2.96 5.49 -13.36
C ALA A 32 1.72 5.29 -12.45
N ALA A 33 1.92 4.85 -11.19
CA ALA A 33 0.85 4.65 -10.22
C ALA A 33 0.08 5.94 -9.91
N GLY A 34 0.75 7.09 -9.96
CA GLY A 34 0.14 8.40 -9.77
C GLY A 34 -0.84 8.84 -10.86
N ARG A 35 -1.04 8.04 -11.93
CA ARG A 35 -2.01 8.30 -13.01
C ARG A 35 -3.43 7.83 -12.70
N VAL A 36 -3.71 7.37 -11.50
CA VAL A 36 -5.07 7.03 -11.08
C VAL A 36 -6.02 8.22 -11.21
N ALA A 37 -7.32 7.94 -11.32
CA ALA A 37 -8.34 8.98 -11.31
C ALA A 37 -8.25 9.81 -10.02
N ASP A 38 -8.15 11.12 -10.19
CA ASP A 38 -7.97 12.08 -9.11
C ASP A 38 -8.82 13.33 -9.38
N HIS A 39 -9.93 13.42 -8.69
CA HIS A 39 -10.88 14.52 -8.83
C HIS A 39 -10.21 15.87 -8.53
N SER A 40 -10.29 16.79 -9.50
CA SER A 40 -9.62 18.09 -9.46
C SER A 40 -8.09 18.04 -9.37
N SER A 41 -7.47 16.89 -9.67
CA SER A 41 -6.01 16.69 -9.63
C SER A 41 -5.38 17.15 -8.32
N LEU A 42 -6.03 16.87 -7.20
CA LEU A 42 -5.60 17.31 -5.86
C LEU A 42 -4.32 16.65 -5.38
N ARG A 43 -3.99 15.46 -5.92
CA ARG A 43 -2.88 14.62 -5.47
C ARG A 43 -2.85 14.46 -3.95
N PRO A 44 -3.93 13.93 -3.35
CA PRO A 44 -4.11 13.89 -1.90
C PRO A 44 -3.36 12.71 -1.28
N TRP A 45 -2.13 12.47 -1.71
CA TRP A 45 -1.32 11.34 -1.29
C TRP A 45 0.17 11.67 -1.31
N ARG A 46 0.91 10.95 -0.51
CA ARG A 46 2.35 10.77 -0.63
C ARG A 46 2.75 9.38 -0.16
N LEU A 47 3.89 8.94 -0.60
CA LEU A 47 4.50 7.68 -0.22
C LEU A 47 5.79 7.96 0.56
N ILE A 48 6.08 7.13 1.56
CA ILE A 48 7.32 7.21 2.33
C ILE A 48 8.03 5.88 2.17
N GLU A 49 9.24 5.94 1.67
CA GLU A 49 10.12 4.79 1.54
C GLU A 49 10.86 4.53 2.85
N LEU A 50 10.79 3.29 3.36
CA LEU A 50 11.50 2.87 4.57
C LEU A 50 12.44 1.71 4.21
N ARG A 51 13.72 1.93 4.40
CA ARG A 51 14.80 0.94 4.23
C ARG A 51 15.62 0.82 5.51
N ASP A 52 16.44 -0.19 5.57
CA ASP A 52 17.47 -0.36 6.62
C ASP A 52 16.98 0.02 8.02
N GLY A 53 17.63 0.98 8.66
CA GLY A 53 17.32 1.48 10.00
C GLY A 53 15.94 2.09 10.17
N ASP A 54 15.30 2.60 9.09
CA ASP A 54 13.95 3.17 9.16
C ASP A 54 12.94 2.11 9.60
N ARG A 55 13.12 0.86 9.14
CA ARG A 55 12.24 -0.27 9.52
C ARG A 55 12.37 -0.62 11.01
N GLU A 56 13.54 -0.42 11.59
CA GLU A 56 13.76 -0.58 13.03
C GLU A 56 13.10 0.54 13.82
N VAL A 57 13.20 1.80 13.33
CA VAL A 57 12.47 2.93 13.92
C VAL A 57 10.98 2.64 13.96
N LEU A 58 10.41 2.18 12.86
CA LEU A 58 9.02 1.75 12.79
C LEU A 58 8.74 0.57 13.74
N GLY A 59 9.64 -0.39 13.84
CA GLY A 59 9.52 -1.52 14.76
C GLY A 59 9.41 -1.09 16.22
N ARG A 60 10.21 -0.13 16.64
CA ARG A 60 10.15 0.48 17.99
C ARG A 60 8.84 1.24 18.19
N ALA A 61 8.41 2.01 17.20
CA ALA A 61 7.14 2.75 17.25
C ALA A 61 5.94 1.81 17.40
N ILE A 62 5.91 0.70 16.64
CA ILE A 62 4.84 -0.31 16.73
C ILE A 62 4.85 -1.01 18.10
N ALA A 63 6.01 -1.39 18.63
CA ALA A 63 6.10 -1.99 19.97
C ALA A 63 5.53 -1.02 21.03
N LYS A 64 5.93 0.26 20.97
CA LYS A 64 5.43 1.29 21.88
C LYS A 64 3.92 1.49 21.77
N ALA A 65 3.38 1.54 20.55
CA ALA A 65 1.94 1.65 20.30
C ALA A 65 1.14 0.44 20.83
N ASN A 66 1.76 -0.72 20.92
CA ASN A 66 1.17 -1.93 21.50
C ASN A 66 1.38 -2.04 23.03
N GLY A 67 2.08 -1.12 23.67
CA GLY A 67 2.49 -1.23 25.07
C GLY A 67 3.58 -2.29 25.31
N GLU A 68 4.27 -2.73 24.26
CA GLU A 68 5.34 -3.74 24.30
C GLU A 68 6.70 -3.07 24.52
N LYS A 69 7.61 -3.76 25.22
CA LYS A 69 9.02 -3.32 25.33
C LYS A 69 9.82 -3.78 24.10
N GLY A 70 10.83 -3.00 23.72
CA GLY A 70 11.76 -3.36 22.67
C GLY A 70 11.27 -2.98 21.27
N MET A 71 11.35 -3.90 20.32
CA MET A 71 11.08 -3.66 18.91
C MET A 71 10.25 -4.78 18.28
N SER A 72 9.22 -4.41 17.57
CA SER A 72 8.43 -5.34 16.76
C SER A 72 9.22 -5.77 15.51
N SER A 73 9.31 -7.07 15.25
CA SER A 73 9.94 -7.60 14.04
C SER A 73 9.06 -7.48 12.78
N LYS A 74 7.82 -6.99 12.91
CA LYS A 74 6.88 -6.89 11.77
C LYS A 74 7.46 -6.10 10.59
N PRO A 75 8.08 -4.91 10.76
CA PRO A 75 8.64 -4.17 9.64
C PRO A 75 9.86 -4.84 8.97
N LEU A 76 10.54 -5.72 9.67
CA LEU A 76 11.72 -6.42 9.15
C LEU A 76 11.39 -7.61 8.23
N ARG A 77 10.09 -7.88 7.97
CA ARG A 77 9.64 -9.00 7.13
C ARG A 77 9.83 -8.75 5.62
N ALA A 78 10.24 -7.56 5.24
CA ALA A 78 10.60 -7.21 3.86
C ALA A 78 11.74 -6.19 3.88
N PRO A 79 12.61 -6.18 2.86
CA PRO A 79 13.74 -5.23 2.78
C PRO A 79 13.28 -3.78 2.54
N LEU A 80 12.12 -3.60 1.92
CA LEU A 80 11.52 -2.30 1.65
C LEU A 80 10.07 -2.26 2.14
N LEU A 81 9.72 -1.20 2.84
CA LEU A 81 8.34 -0.83 3.10
C LEU A 81 8.05 0.52 2.43
N VAL A 82 6.88 0.62 1.78
CA VAL A 82 6.37 1.88 1.26
C VAL A 82 5.13 2.26 2.06
N ALA A 83 5.27 3.26 2.93
CA ALA A 83 4.14 3.76 3.70
C ALA A 83 3.20 4.55 2.78
N VAL A 84 1.92 4.22 2.82
CA VAL A 84 0.86 4.86 2.05
C VAL A 84 0.18 5.90 2.92
N VAL A 85 0.30 7.15 2.55
CA VAL A 85 -0.24 8.28 3.32
C VAL A 85 -1.26 9.03 2.48
N VAL A 86 -2.47 9.20 3.03
CA VAL A 86 -3.40 10.20 2.51
C VAL A 86 -3.04 11.56 3.07
N SER A 87 -2.85 12.55 2.20
CA SER A 87 -2.51 13.93 2.54
C SER A 87 -3.69 14.83 2.12
N TYR A 88 -4.63 15.02 3.04
CA TYR A 88 -5.87 15.73 2.76
C TYR A 88 -5.62 17.17 2.34
N ARG A 89 -6.32 17.58 1.28
CA ARG A 89 -6.30 18.95 0.76
C ARG A 89 -7.64 19.63 1.08
N PRO A 90 -7.66 20.92 1.46
CA PRO A 90 -8.89 21.68 1.54
C PRO A 90 -9.60 21.66 0.18
N SER A 91 -10.87 21.29 0.15
CA SER A 91 -11.69 21.29 -1.05
C SER A 91 -13.17 21.21 -0.68
N GLU A 92 -13.98 22.09 -1.24
CA GLU A 92 -15.44 22.05 -1.13
C GLU A 92 -16.05 20.99 -2.06
N LYS A 93 -15.34 20.64 -3.16
CA LYS A 93 -15.81 19.71 -4.19
C LYS A 93 -15.45 18.27 -3.89
N VAL A 94 -14.30 18.02 -3.25
CA VAL A 94 -13.73 16.69 -3.08
C VAL A 94 -13.68 16.33 -1.60
N PRO A 95 -14.64 15.54 -1.12
CA PRO A 95 -14.71 15.15 0.29
C PRO A 95 -13.54 14.25 0.70
N ARG A 96 -13.26 14.17 1.99
CA ARG A 96 -12.11 13.41 2.52
C ARG A 96 -12.12 11.93 2.16
N TRP A 97 -13.30 11.30 2.08
CA TRP A 97 -13.39 9.88 1.71
C TRP A 97 -12.94 9.64 0.26
N GLU A 98 -13.26 10.55 -0.67
CA GLU A 98 -12.84 10.47 -2.07
C GLU A 98 -11.33 10.65 -2.19
N GLN A 99 -10.75 11.59 -1.43
CA GLN A 99 -9.31 11.77 -1.36
C GLN A 99 -8.59 10.52 -0.79
N ALA A 100 -9.17 9.88 0.22
CA ALA A 100 -8.64 8.62 0.75
C ALA A 100 -8.74 7.47 -0.28
N ALA A 101 -9.83 7.44 -1.07
CA ALA A 101 -9.98 6.47 -2.17
C ALA A 101 -8.90 6.66 -3.25
N THR A 102 -8.58 7.90 -3.62
CA THR A 102 -7.47 8.21 -4.54
C THR A 102 -6.14 7.69 -4.00
N ALA A 103 -5.81 7.96 -2.74
CA ALA A 103 -4.58 7.46 -2.12
C ALA A 103 -4.53 5.91 -2.08
N ALA A 104 -5.66 5.26 -1.80
CA ALA A 104 -5.78 3.80 -1.86
C ALA A 104 -5.64 3.29 -3.30
N GLY A 105 -6.18 4.01 -4.29
CA GLY A 105 -6.03 3.72 -5.71
C GLY A 105 -4.55 3.71 -6.14
N VAL A 106 -3.77 4.71 -5.71
CA VAL A 106 -2.32 4.76 -5.95
C VAL A 106 -1.62 3.53 -5.35
N ALA A 107 -1.95 3.14 -4.13
CA ALA A 107 -1.35 1.97 -3.47
C ALA A 107 -1.67 0.66 -4.21
N HIS A 108 -2.92 0.47 -4.66
CA HIS A 108 -3.32 -0.70 -5.44
C HIS A 108 -2.63 -0.75 -6.80
N THR A 109 -2.57 0.39 -7.50
CA THR A 109 -1.89 0.49 -8.79
C THR A 109 -0.39 0.24 -8.63
N LEU A 110 0.26 0.83 -7.63
CA LEU A 110 1.67 0.56 -7.34
C LEU A 110 1.92 -0.91 -7.00
N SER A 111 1.02 -1.55 -6.23
CA SER A 111 1.11 -2.99 -5.94
C SER A 111 1.06 -3.85 -7.20
N LEU A 112 0.22 -3.47 -8.16
CA LEU A 112 0.11 -4.17 -9.44
C LEU A 112 1.38 -4.00 -10.28
N LEU A 113 1.88 -2.77 -10.40
CA LEU A 113 3.08 -2.46 -11.15
C LEU A 113 4.33 -3.12 -10.55
N LEU A 114 4.45 -3.16 -9.22
CA LEU A 114 5.51 -3.89 -8.54
C LEU A 114 5.45 -5.39 -8.84
N ASP A 115 4.26 -6.00 -8.81
CA ASP A 115 4.10 -7.42 -9.13
C ASP A 115 4.44 -7.72 -10.60
N GLU A 116 4.04 -6.85 -11.53
CA GLU A 116 4.38 -6.93 -12.96
C GLU A 116 5.88 -6.78 -13.21
N ALA A 117 6.55 -5.89 -12.46
CA ALA A 117 8.00 -5.71 -12.50
C ALA A 117 8.80 -6.86 -11.84
N GLY A 118 8.11 -7.90 -11.37
CA GLY A 118 8.75 -9.09 -10.79
C GLY A 118 8.94 -9.04 -9.27
N TRP A 119 8.47 -7.99 -8.59
CA TRP A 119 8.58 -7.86 -7.15
C TRP A 119 7.41 -8.51 -6.40
N GLY A 120 7.71 -9.15 -5.28
CA GLY A 120 6.70 -9.63 -4.35
C GLY A 120 6.19 -8.48 -3.48
N VAL A 121 4.87 -8.31 -3.40
CA VAL A 121 4.25 -7.23 -2.63
C VAL A 121 3.06 -7.70 -1.82
N ILE A 122 2.88 -7.13 -0.62
CA ILE A 122 1.66 -7.26 0.18
C ILE A 122 1.36 -5.95 0.89
N TRP A 123 0.11 -5.50 0.84
CA TRP A 123 -0.34 -4.38 1.64
C TRP A 123 -0.73 -4.86 3.04
N ARG A 124 -0.12 -4.27 4.06
CA ARG A 124 -0.42 -4.54 5.46
C ARG A 124 -0.88 -3.29 6.17
N THR A 125 -1.85 -3.47 7.03
CA THR A 125 -2.41 -2.46 7.92
C THR A 125 -2.36 -2.96 9.37
N GLY A 126 -2.94 -2.25 10.30
CA GLY A 126 -3.10 -2.65 11.69
C GLY A 126 -3.65 -1.48 12.51
N HIS A 127 -4.17 -1.73 13.71
CA HIS A 127 -4.71 -0.69 14.59
C HIS A 127 -3.69 0.41 14.88
N TYR A 128 -2.42 0.06 15.00
CA TYR A 128 -1.32 1.00 15.23
C TYR A 128 -1.09 2.00 14.09
N THR A 129 -1.71 1.85 12.90
CA THR A 129 -1.71 2.89 11.87
C THR A 129 -2.43 4.17 12.30
N ARG A 130 -3.19 4.11 13.40
CA ARG A 130 -3.90 5.26 13.98
C ARG A 130 -3.23 5.80 15.23
N ASP A 131 -2.14 5.19 15.66
CA ASP A 131 -1.39 5.58 16.84
C ASP A 131 -0.49 6.79 16.54
N GLU A 132 -0.44 7.72 17.48
CA GLU A 132 0.33 8.96 17.34
C GLU A 132 1.84 8.70 17.27
N VAL A 133 2.35 7.74 18.04
CA VAL A 133 3.77 7.37 18.02
C VAL A 133 4.19 6.86 16.65
N VAL A 134 3.33 6.09 15.98
CA VAL A 134 3.58 5.62 14.62
C VAL A 134 3.46 6.77 13.61
N SER A 135 2.50 7.68 13.80
CA SER A 135 2.37 8.88 12.97
C SER A 135 3.61 9.78 13.06
N GLN A 136 4.11 10.01 14.28
CA GLN A 136 5.33 10.78 14.53
C GLN A 136 6.57 10.11 13.90
N ALA A 137 6.69 8.78 13.99
CA ALA A 137 7.79 8.04 13.39
C ALA A 137 7.85 8.20 11.85
N HIS A 138 6.72 8.49 11.20
CA HIS A 138 6.64 8.77 9.77
C HIS A 138 6.70 10.27 9.44
N GLY A 139 6.81 11.16 10.42
CA GLY A 139 6.73 12.60 10.21
C GLY A 139 5.42 13.02 9.55
N LEU A 140 4.29 12.45 9.98
CA LEU A 140 2.99 12.82 9.45
C LEU A 140 2.57 14.20 9.94
N ARG A 141 1.93 14.95 9.05
CA ARG A 141 1.33 16.26 9.35
C ARG A 141 -0.11 16.07 9.87
N ASP A 142 -0.70 17.12 10.43
CA ASP A 142 -2.07 17.10 10.97
C ASP A 142 -3.13 16.73 9.92
N ASN A 143 -2.88 17.11 8.66
CA ASN A 143 -3.74 16.79 7.53
C ASN A 143 -3.43 15.42 6.88
N GLU A 144 -2.60 14.59 7.50
CA GLU A 144 -2.19 13.30 6.95
C GLU A 144 -2.68 12.12 7.80
N LYS A 145 -2.95 11.00 7.14
CA LYS A 145 -3.28 9.74 7.78
C LYS A 145 -2.56 8.58 7.08
N LEU A 146 -1.99 7.70 7.87
CA LEU A 146 -1.36 6.49 7.37
C LEU A 146 -2.44 5.45 7.00
N LEU A 147 -2.39 4.93 5.77
CA LEU A 147 -3.29 3.87 5.31
C LEU A 147 -2.68 2.46 5.48
N GLY A 148 -1.39 2.38 5.73
CA GLY A 148 -0.66 1.12 5.89
C GLY A 148 0.64 1.14 5.09
N TRP A 149 1.20 -0.05 4.86
CA TRP A 149 2.48 -0.22 4.18
C TRP A 149 2.41 -1.29 3.11
N LEU A 150 3.00 -1.05 1.96
CA LEU A 150 3.36 -2.08 1.00
C LEU A 150 4.70 -2.67 1.45
N TYR A 151 4.71 -3.96 1.74
CA TYR A 151 5.92 -4.74 2.04
C TYR A 151 6.43 -5.30 0.74
N VAL A 152 7.61 -4.92 0.32
CA VAL A 152 8.17 -5.20 -1.01
C VAL A 152 9.50 -5.94 -0.88
N GLY A 153 9.70 -6.96 -1.72
CA GLY A 153 10.95 -7.69 -1.85
C GLY A 153 10.93 -8.65 -3.02
N GLY A 154 11.99 -9.41 -3.24
CA GLY A 154 12.06 -10.38 -4.33
C GLY A 154 11.07 -11.53 -4.13
N LYS A 155 10.53 -12.06 -5.23
CA LYS A 155 9.66 -13.27 -5.20
C LYS A 155 10.51 -14.49 -4.87
N PRO A 156 10.17 -15.28 -3.83
CA PRO A 156 10.89 -16.52 -3.52
C PRO A 156 10.72 -17.55 -4.65
N ALA A 157 11.80 -18.26 -5.02
CA ALA A 157 11.77 -19.32 -6.01
C ALA A 157 10.77 -20.44 -5.64
N GLY A 158 10.16 -21.05 -6.65
CA GLY A 158 9.30 -22.23 -6.49
C GLY A 158 7.92 -21.99 -5.86
N LYS A 159 7.48 -20.74 -5.70
CA LYS A 159 6.18 -20.41 -5.11
C LYS A 159 5.13 -19.92 -6.12
N ASP A 160 5.23 -20.28 -7.38
CA ASP A 160 4.35 -19.77 -8.43
C ASP A 160 2.94 -20.38 -8.45
N LYS A 161 2.72 -21.51 -7.76
CA LYS A 161 1.40 -22.14 -7.70
C LYS A 161 0.52 -21.47 -6.66
N HIS A 162 -0.31 -20.55 -7.07
CA HIS A 162 -1.38 -19.98 -6.25
C HIS A 162 -2.73 -20.21 -6.92
N HIS A 163 -3.64 -20.90 -6.22
CA HIS A 163 -5.02 -21.04 -6.68
C HIS A 163 -5.80 -19.80 -6.25
N HIS A 164 -6.14 -18.95 -7.22
CA HIS A 164 -7.12 -17.90 -6.99
C HIS A 164 -8.51 -18.53 -6.83
N LYS A 165 -9.20 -18.18 -5.76
CA LYS A 165 -10.61 -18.52 -5.62
C LYS A 165 -11.38 -17.81 -6.75
N LYS A 166 -12.14 -18.57 -7.53
CA LYS A 166 -12.99 -18.00 -8.57
C LYS A 166 -14.02 -17.08 -7.91
N LEU A 167 -14.07 -15.84 -8.40
CA LEU A 167 -15.08 -14.87 -7.96
C LEU A 167 -16.36 -15.13 -8.78
N ASP A 168 -17.49 -15.20 -8.09
CA ASP A 168 -18.80 -15.22 -8.72
C ASP A 168 -19.28 -13.77 -8.89
N PRO A 169 -19.34 -13.24 -10.12
CA PRO A 169 -19.68 -11.84 -10.34
C PRO A 169 -21.09 -11.48 -9.92
N ASP A 170 -22.03 -12.41 -9.94
CA ASP A 170 -23.44 -12.15 -9.61
C ASP A 170 -23.65 -11.79 -8.12
N ARG A 171 -22.68 -12.11 -7.28
CA ARG A 171 -22.68 -11.72 -5.87
C ARG A 171 -22.27 -10.27 -5.63
N PHE A 172 -21.68 -9.62 -6.63
CA PHE A 172 -21.05 -8.29 -6.47
C PHE A 172 -21.50 -7.28 -7.52
N LEU A 173 -22.10 -7.76 -8.62
CA LEU A 173 -22.62 -6.93 -9.69
C LEU A 173 -24.15 -7.09 -9.74
N SER A 174 -24.86 -5.99 -9.54
CA SER A 174 -26.31 -5.97 -9.62
C SER A 174 -26.79 -4.85 -10.54
N ARG A 175 -28.00 -4.98 -11.06
CA ARG A 175 -28.70 -3.89 -11.77
C ARG A 175 -29.44 -3.02 -10.77
N MET A 176 -29.58 -1.74 -11.09
CA MET A 176 -30.40 -0.84 -10.30
C MET A 176 -31.85 -1.37 -10.27
N PRO A 177 -32.51 -1.42 -9.09
CA PRO A 177 -33.92 -1.80 -9.02
C PRO A 177 -34.77 -0.89 -9.91
N GLN A 178 -35.70 -1.49 -10.68
CA GLN A 178 -36.65 -0.69 -11.42
C GLN A 178 -37.62 -0.03 -10.43
N ALA A 179 -37.93 1.24 -10.64
CA ALA A 179 -38.97 1.92 -9.89
C ALA A 179 -40.28 1.19 -10.09
N ARG A 180 -40.95 0.83 -9.00
CA ARG A 180 -42.32 0.29 -9.02
C ARG A 180 -43.33 1.38 -9.25
#